data_22917f886208bf26b873fefa7307c98d
#
_entry.id   22917f886208bf26b873fefa7307c98d
#
_cell.length_a   1.000
_cell.length_b   1.000
_cell.length_c   1.000
_cell.angle_alpha   90.00
_cell.angle_beta   90.00
_cell.angle_gamma   90.00
#
_symmetry.space_group_name_H-M   'P 1'
#
loop_
_entity.id
_entity.type
_entity.pdbx_description
1 polymer ?
#
loop_
_entity_poly.entity_id
_entity_poly.type
_entity_poly.pdbx_seq_one_letter_code
_entity_poly.pdbx_strand_id
1 'polypeptide(L)'
;MKKLLFLFASHAFALGIYALPILTAPSAPTSSEAASAASQATYTGRFRRDLKDSDLLHWGEGTLSVDRKSIVLVGKLAPGPDYKLYLSPEFVETEAEFTRLKSRMVRVGDVRTFENFVVSVPESIDVSSYTTAIVWCESFGQFITAAKYR
;
A
#
# COMPACT_ATOMS: atom_id res chain seq x y z
N MET A 1 43.06 10.30 -14.90
CA MET A 1 41.71 10.88 -15.10
C MET A 1 40.73 9.89 -15.79
N LYS A 2 40.74 8.57 -15.44
CA LYS A 2 39.84 7.55 -16.06
C LYS A 2 38.97 6.78 -15.08
N LYS A 3 38.84 7.22 -13.80
CA LYS A 3 38.07 6.50 -12.78
C LYS A 3 36.76 7.18 -12.37
N LEU A 4 36.43 8.37 -12.91
CA LEU A 4 35.22 9.11 -12.50
C LEU A 4 34.01 8.86 -13.38
N LEU A 5 34.16 8.21 -14.54
CA LEU A 5 33.05 8.01 -15.48
C LEU A 5 32.22 6.75 -15.21
N PHE A 6 32.71 5.79 -14.42
CA PHE A 6 32.02 4.53 -14.17
C PHE A 6 31.02 4.57 -13.00
N LEU A 7 31.11 5.57 -12.10
CA LEU A 7 30.18 5.67 -10.97
C LEU A 7 28.79 6.24 -11.36
N PHE A 8 28.72 7.06 -12.39
CA PHE A 8 27.46 7.66 -12.82
C PHE A 8 26.54 6.72 -13.60
N ALA A 9 27.08 5.77 -14.33
CA ALA A 9 26.30 4.81 -15.12
C ALA A 9 25.54 3.81 -14.23
N SER A 10 26.11 3.45 -13.10
CA SER A 10 25.52 2.49 -12.16
C SER A 10 24.27 3.03 -11.44
N HIS A 11 24.25 4.32 -11.10
CA HIS A 11 23.11 4.94 -10.43
C HIS A 11 21.93 5.21 -11.37
N ALA A 12 22.19 5.57 -12.62
CA ALA A 12 21.13 5.79 -13.61
C ALA A 12 20.36 4.50 -13.94
N PHE A 13 21.06 3.35 -13.96
CA PHE A 13 20.43 2.06 -14.22
C PHE A 13 19.54 1.58 -13.05
N ALA A 14 19.98 1.79 -11.81
CA ALA A 14 19.19 1.44 -10.63
C ALA A 14 17.89 2.26 -10.52
N LEU A 15 17.95 3.57 -10.79
CA LEU A 15 16.77 4.43 -10.81
C LEU A 15 15.77 4.03 -11.91
N GLY A 16 16.25 3.58 -13.07
CA GLY A 16 15.39 3.13 -14.16
C GLY A 16 14.55 1.89 -13.83
N ILE A 17 15.10 0.96 -13.06
CA ILE A 17 14.39 -0.28 -12.67
C ILE A 17 13.21 0.03 -11.73
N TYR A 18 13.34 0.99 -10.82
CA TYR A 18 12.29 1.32 -9.86
C TYR A 18 11.24 2.31 -10.42
N ALA A 19 11.60 3.10 -11.42
CA ALA A 19 10.67 4.01 -12.06
C ALA A 19 9.68 3.28 -13.00
N LEU A 20 10.09 2.18 -13.63
CA LEU A 20 9.28 1.45 -14.60
C LEU A 20 7.94 0.94 -14.04
N PRO A 21 7.85 0.31 -12.86
CA PRO A 21 6.57 -0.12 -12.29
C PRO A 21 5.58 1.02 -12.05
N ILE A 22 6.07 2.22 -11.74
CA ILE A 22 5.22 3.41 -11.56
C ILE A 22 4.68 3.89 -12.91
N LEU A 23 5.55 3.96 -13.92
CA LEU A 23 5.20 4.43 -15.27
C LEU A 23 4.30 3.45 -16.04
N THR A 24 4.37 2.16 -15.70
CA THR A 24 3.59 1.08 -16.32
C THR A 24 2.44 0.60 -15.42
N ALA A 25 2.09 1.35 -14.38
CA ALA A 25 0.96 1.00 -13.51
C ALA A 25 -0.33 0.86 -14.34
N PRO A 26 -1.17 -0.14 -14.03
CA PRO A 26 -2.45 -0.28 -14.71
C PRO A 26 -3.35 0.92 -14.43
N SER A 27 -4.36 1.11 -15.27
CA SER A 27 -5.38 2.13 -15.01
C SER A 27 -6.10 1.85 -13.70
N ALA A 28 -6.24 2.87 -12.88
CA ALA A 28 -6.97 2.77 -11.62
C ALA A 28 -8.49 2.56 -11.89
N PRO A 29 -9.19 1.82 -11.01
CA PRO A 29 -10.64 1.82 -11.03
C PRO A 29 -11.17 3.25 -10.87
N THR A 30 -12.25 3.57 -11.58
CA THR A 30 -12.97 4.82 -11.31
C THR A 30 -13.55 4.81 -9.90
N SER A 31 -13.84 5.99 -9.35
CA SER A 31 -14.47 6.09 -8.02
C SER A 31 -15.82 5.36 -7.98
N SER A 32 -16.56 5.32 -9.09
CA SER A 32 -17.82 4.58 -9.20
C SER A 32 -17.63 3.07 -9.15
N GLU A 33 -16.64 2.54 -9.86
CA GLU A 33 -16.29 1.11 -9.84
C GLU A 33 -15.80 0.68 -8.45
N ALA A 34 -14.93 1.48 -7.84
CA ALA A 34 -14.45 1.21 -6.48
C ALA A 34 -15.59 1.28 -5.45
N ALA A 35 -16.46 2.28 -5.52
CA ALA A 35 -17.62 2.39 -4.64
C ALA A 35 -18.59 1.21 -4.80
N SER A 36 -18.79 0.74 -6.04
CA SER A 36 -19.60 -0.45 -6.31
C SER A 36 -18.98 -1.70 -5.69
N ALA A 37 -17.67 -1.89 -5.84
CA ALA A 37 -16.94 -2.99 -5.21
C ALA A 37 -16.99 -2.94 -3.67
N ALA A 38 -17.07 -1.75 -3.08
CA ALA A 38 -17.15 -1.52 -1.64
C ALA A 38 -18.58 -1.68 -1.07
N SER A 39 -19.61 -1.83 -1.90
CA SER A 39 -21.02 -1.77 -1.47
C SER A 39 -21.43 -2.84 -0.44
N GLN A 40 -20.69 -3.95 -0.34
CA GLN A 40 -20.92 -5.06 0.58
C GLN A 40 -19.91 -5.08 1.74
N ALA A 41 -19.16 -4.01 1.94
CA ALA A 41 -18.12 -3.97 2.95
C ALA A 41 -18.69 -4.16 4.37
N THR A 42 -18.07 -5.07 5.11
CA THR A 42 -18.40 -5.34 6.52
C THR A 42 -17.76 -4.30 7.44
N TYR A 43 -16.58 -3.83 7.08
CA TYR A 43 -15.80 -2.88 7.87
C TYR A 43 -15.35 -1.70 7.02
N THR A 44 -15.17 -0.55 7.66
CA THR A 44 -14.62 0.65 7.04
C THR A 44 -13.52 1.26 7.90
N GLY A 45 -12.52 1.82 7.23
CA GLY A 45 -11.45 2.58 7.85
C GLY A 45 -11.10 3.81 7.01
N ARG A 46 -10.10 4.55 7.43
CA ARG A 46 -9.69 5.76 6.70
C ARG A 46 -8.17 5.88 6.69
N PHE A 47 -7.59 5.97 5.50
CA PHE A 47 -6.21 6.45 5.34
C PHE A 47 -6.18 7.95 5.55
N ARG A 48 -5.16 8.42 6.27
CA ARG A 48 -4.94 9.82 6.62
C ARG A 48 -3.49 10.19 6.39
N ARG A 49 -3.24 11.44 6.06
CA ARG A 49 -1.88 11.96 5.79
C ARG A 49 -1.09 12.34 7.04
N ASP A 50 -1.70 12.30 8.21
CA ASP A 50 -1.14 12.76 9.48
C ASP A 50 -0.68 11.63 10.41
N LEU A 51 -0.33 10.47 9.83
CA LEU A 51 0.29 9.38 10.58
C LEU A 51 1.76 9.72 10.90
N LYS A 52 2.34 9.09 11.91
CA LYS A 52 3.69 9.43 12.42
C LYS A 52 4.78 9.37 11.35
N ASP A 53 4.76 8.34 10.50
CA ASP A 53 5.74 8.20 9.42
C ASP A 53 5.20 8.69 8.06
N SER A 54 4.08 9.42 8.03
CA SER A 54 3.63 10.09 6.81
C SER A 54 4.47 11.32 6.50
N ASP A 55 4.86 11.45 5.24
CA ASP A 55 5.61 12.58 4.71
C ASP A 55 5.17 12.95 3.27
N LEU A 56 5.94 13.76 2.55
CA LEU A 56 5.60 14.17 1.19
C LEU A 56 5.60 13.03 0.17
N LEU A 57 6.33 11.94 0.44
CA LEU A 57 6.50 10.80 -0.46
C LEU A 57 5.79 9.54 0.04
N HIS A 58 5.36 9.50 1.31
CA HIS A 58 4.79 8.34 1.96
C HIS A 58 3.47 8.72 2.64
N TRP A 59 2.37 8.53 1.94
CA TRP A 59 1.04 8.87 2.43
C TRP A 59 -0.07 8.12 1.69
N GLY A 60 -1.21 8.04 2.33
CA GLY A 60 -2.48 7.66 1.73
C GLY A 60 -3.60 8.50 2.31
N GLU A 61 -4.67 8.67 1.56
CA GLU A 61 -5.91 9.33 2.00
C GLU A 61 -7.13 8.72 1.33
N GLY A 62 -8.23 8.67 2.04
CA GLY A 62 -9.49 8.18 1.51
C GLY A 62 -10.16 7.13 2.38
N THR A 63 -11.29 6.63 1.91
CA THR A 63 -12.08 5.62 2.60
C THR A 63 -11.64 4.22 2.18
N LEU A 64 -11.30 3.40 3.17
CA LEU A 64 -11.01 1.99 3.01
C LEU A 64 -12.23 1.17 3.40
N SER A 65 -12.63 0.25 2.54
CA SER A 65 -13.71 -0.70 2.75
C SER A 65 -13.15 -2.12 2.74
N VAL A 66 -13.51 -2.92 3.74
CA VAL A 66 -12.97 -4.27 3.93
C VAL A 66 -14.10 -5.28 4.04
N ASP A 67 -14.05 -6.32 3.22
CA ASP A 67 -14.90 -7.50 3.34
C ASP A 67 -14.11 -8.79 3.08
N ARG A 68 -14.80 -9.93 3.09
CA ARG A 68 -14.17 -11.25 2.89
C ARG A 68 -13.62 -11.46 1.49
N LYS A 69 -14.02 -10.69 0.50
CA LYS A 69 -13.67 -10.88 -0.92
C LYS A 69 -12.70 -9.82 -1.41
N SER A 70 -12.77 -8.62 -0.85
CA SER A 70 -11.99 -7.48 -1.33
C SER A 70 -11.68 -6.45 -0.26
N ILE A 71 -10.59 -5.75 -0.48
CA ILE A 71 -10.25 -4.51 0.22
C ILE A 71 -10.16 -3.42 -0.84
N VAL A 72 -10.94 -2.36 -0.62
CA VAL A 72 -11.17 -1.30 -1.61
C VAL A 72 -10.77 0.04 -1.02
N LEU A 73 -10.00 0.82 -1.76
CA LEU A 73 -9.76 2.23 -1.48
C LEU A 73 -10.53 3.09 -2.47
N VAL A 74 -11.31 4.02 -1.96
CA VAL A 74 -11.76 5.22 -2.69
C VAL A 74 -10.94 6.38 -2.17
N GLY A 75 -9.88 6.76 -2.90
CA GLY A 75 -8.90 7.73 -2.46
C GLY A 75 -7.62 7.71 -3.26
N LYS A 76 -6.52 8.12 -2.62
CA LYS A 76 -5.22 8.28 -3.27
C LYS A 76 -4.09 7.75 -2.39
N LEU A 77 -3.01 7.34 -3.05
CA LEU A 77 -1.73 6.97 -2.44
C LEU A 77 -0.61 7.77 -3.10
N ALA A 78 0.43 8.09 -2.34
CA ALA A 78 1.70 8.48 -2.94
C ALA A 78 2.17 7.36 -3.89
N PRO A 79 2.63 7.68 -5.12
CA PRO A 79 3.11 6.66 -6.04
C PRO A 79 4.38 5.97 -5.54
N GLY A 80 4.50 4.66 -5.78
CA GLY A 80 5.70 3.90 -5.44
C GLY A 80 5.80 2.59 -6.22
N PRO A 81 7.01 1.98 -6.28
CA PRO A 81 7.31 0.92 -7.24
C PRO A 81 6.81 -0.46 -6.85
N ASP A 82 6.56 -0.72 -5.56
CA ASP A 82 6.35 -2.11 -5.08
C ASP A 82 5.49 -2.17 -3.83
N TYR A 83 4.24 -1.74 -3.96
CA TYR A 83 3.30 -1.70 -2.84
C TYR A 83 2.62 -3.04 -2.60
N LYS A 84 2.59 -3.43 -1.33
CA LYS A 84 1.88 -4.60 -0.81
C LYS A 84 0.86 -4.17 0.22
N LEU A 85 -0.29 -4.82 0.20
CA LEU A 85 -1.33 -4.68 1.21
C LEU A 85 -1.17 -5.77 2.27
N TYR A 86 -1.04 -5.35 3.52
CA TYR A 86 -0.98 -6.22 4.69
C TYR A 86 -2.16 -6.00 5.61
N LEU A 87 -2.55 -7.04 6.36
CA LEU A 87 -3.42 -6.92 7.52
C LEU A 87 -2.63 -7.20 8.78
N SER A 88 -2.82 -6.34 9.78
CA SER A 88 -2.18 -6.41 11.09
C SER A 88 -3.22 -6.62 12.20
N PRO A 89 -2.89 -7.38 13.25
CA PRO A 89 -3.76 -7.50 14.43
C PRO A 89 -3.76 -6.23 15.29
N GLU A 90 -2.78 -5.34 15.11
CA GLU A 90 -2.62 -4.10 15.86
C GLU A 90 -2.46 -2.91 14.91
N PHE A 91 -2.85 -1.70 15.36
CA PHE A 91 -2.62 -0.48 14.61
C PHE A 91 -1.12 -0.18 14.50
N VAL A 92 -0.70 0.24 13.31
CA VAL A 92 0.68 0.56 12.95
C VAL A 92 0.70 1.89 12.21
N GLU A 93 1.58 2.78 12.59
CA GLU A 93 1.77 4.06 11.90
C GLU A 93 3.25 4.44 11.69
N THR A 94 4.16 3.47 11.94
CA THR A 94 5.60 3.64 11.71
C THR A 94 6.25 2.41 11.10
N GLU A 95 7.40 2.60 10.45
CA GLU A 95 8.23 1.50 9.92
C GLU A 95 8.71 0.56 11.01
N ALA A 96 9.09 1.11 12.17
CA ALA A 96 9.55 0.33 13.31
C ALA A 96 8.45 -0.59 13.85
N GLU A 97 7.23 -0.10 13.97
CA GLU A 97 6.08 -0.92 14.39
C GLU A 97 5.75 -1.99 13.37
N PHE A 98 5.76 -1.66 12.08
CA PHE A 98 5.55 -2.63 11.00
C PHE A 98 6.58 -3.76 11.08
N THR A 99 7.87 -3.43 11.16
CA THR A 99 8.95 -4.41 11.22
C THR A 99 8.82 -5.31 12.45
N ARG A 100 8.50 -4.75 13.60
CA ARG A 100 8.29 -5.49 14.85
C ARG A 100 7.11 -6.47 14.78
N LEU A 101 6.05 -6.11 14.08
CA LEU A 101 4.80 -6.89 14.02
C LEU A 101 4.67 -7.73 12.75
N LYS A 102 5.59 -7.62 11.78
CA LYS A 102 5.48 -8.26 10.45
C LYS A 102 5.21 -9.76 10.52
N SER A 103 5.80 -10.48 11.48
CA SER A 103 5.58 -11.93 11.65
C SER A 103 4.15 -12.31 12.07
N ARG A 104 3.37 -11.35 12.57
CA ARG A 104 1.96 -11.52 12.97
C ARG A 104 0.98 -11.00 11.92
N MET A 105 1.49 -10.40 10.85
CA MET A 105 0.71 -9.87 9.75
C MET A 105 0.48 -10.93 8.67
N VAL A 106 -0.51 -10.69 7.82
CA VAL A 106 -0.72 -11.43 6.59
C VAL A 106 -0.65 -10.49 5.40
N ARG A 107 0.06 -10.89 4.35
CA ARG A 107 0.06 -10.19 3.07
C ARG A 107 -1.18 -10.60 2.28
N VAL A 108 -2.00 -9.63 1.88
CA VAL A 108 -3.21 -9.84 1.10
C VAL A 108 -2.89 -9.90 -0.39
N GLY A 109 -2.14 -8.93 -0.90
CA GLY A 109 -1.83 -8.83 -2.33
C GLY A 109 -1.06 -7.57 -2.69
N ASP A 110 -0.92 -7.35 -3.99
CA ASP A 110 -0.26 -6.19 -4.57
C ASP A 110 -1.22 -5.01 -4.70
N VAL A 111 -0.73 -3.80 -4.40
CA VAL A 111 -1.40 -2.54 -4.71
C VAL A 111 -0.70 -1.93 -5.93
N ARG A 112 -1.39 -1.90 -7.06
CA ARG A 112 -0.81 -1.51 -8.36
C ARG A 112 -1.30 -0.16 -8.88
N THR A 113 -2.28 0.45 -8.21
CA THR A 113 -2.86 1.73 -8.60
C THR A 113 -2.79 2.71 -7.45
N PHE A 114 -2.63 4.01 -7.77
CA PHE A 114 -2.38 5.05 -6.78
C PHE A 114 -3.57 6.01 -6.61
N GLU A 115 -4.58 5.85 -7.45
CA GLU A 115 -5.88 6.50 -7.32
C GLU A 115 -6.94 5.40 -7.34
N ASN A 116 -7.59 5.18 -6.22
CA ASN A 116 -8.43 4.03 -5.94
C ASN A 116 -7.69 2.69 -6.12
N PHE A 117 -8.11 1.67 -5.43
CA PHE A 117 -7.71 0.29 -5.70
C PHE A 117 -8.80 -0.70 -5.27
N VAL A 118 -8.78 -1.86 -5.90
CA VAL A 118 -9.53 -3.05 -5.48
C VAL A 118 -8.53 -4.20 -5.39
N VAL A 119 -8.31 -4.73 -4.20
CA VAL A 119 -7.44 -5.88 -3.95
C VAL A 119 -8.29 -7.05 -3.50
N SER A 120 -8.21 -8.16 -4.23
CA SER A 120 -8.90 -9.40 -3.85
C SER A 120 -8.29 -10.00 -2.59
N VAL A 121 -9.14 -10.45 -1.67
CA VAL A 121 -8.73 -11.16 -0.45
C VAL A 121 -8.73 -12.66 -0.74
N PRO A 122 -7.59 -13.35 -0.58
CA PRO A 122 -7.56 -14.81 -0.66
C PRO A 122 -8.52 -15.47 0.36
N GLU A 123 -9.16 -16.56 -0.03
CA GLU A 123 -10.15 -17.27 0.83
C GLU A 123 -9.54 -17.77 2.15
N SER A 124 -8.22 -17.99 2.18
CA SER A 124 -7.49 -18.40 3.39
C SER A 124 -7.32 -17.28 4.43
N ILE A 125 -7.65 -16.03 4.09
CA ILE A 125 -7.51 -14.89 5.00
C ILE A 125 -8.87 -14.52 5.60
N ASP A 126 -8.95 -14.61 6.92
CA ASP A 126 -10.09 -14.09 7.67
C ASP A 126 -9.80 -12.64 8.11
N VAL A 127 -10.41 -11.68 7.42
CA VAL A 127 -10.24 -10.24 7.71
C VAL A 127 -10.74 -9.85 9.11
N SER A 128 -11.61 -10.65 9.71
CA SER A 128 -12.10 -10.40 11.08
C SER A 128 -11.08 -10.71 12.17
N SER A 129 -10.02 -11.46 11.84
CA SER A 129 -8.90 -11.76 12.75
C SER A 129 -7.89 -10.60 12.86
N TYR A 130 -8.05 -9.56 12.08
CA TYR A 130 -7.16 -8.39 12.03
C TYR A 130 -7.95 -7.10 12.31
N THR A 131 -7.24 -6.00 12.54
CA THR A 131 -7.84 -4.71 12.88
C THR A 131 -7.43 -3.60 11.92
N THR A 132 -6.32 -3.76 11.22
CA THR A 132 -5.63 -2.68 10.51
C THR A 132 -5.16 -3.15 9.14
N ALA A 133 -5.40 -2.36 8.11
CA ALA A 133 -4.83 -2.54 6.79
C ALA A 133 -3.67 -1.55 6.59
N ILE A 134 -2.57 -2.03 6.02
CA ILE A 134 -1.33 -1.27 5.84
C ILE A 134 -0.89 -1.39 4.39
N VAL A 135 -0.48 -0.27 3.79
CA VAL A 135 0.26 -0.26 2.52
C VAL A 135 1.75 -0.08 2.84
N TRP A 136 2.54 -1.01 2.36
CA TRP A 136 3.98 -1.10 2.57
C TRP A 136 4.72 -1.21 1.25
N CYS A 137 5.81 -0.47 1.07
CA CYS A 137 6.71 -0.61 -0.06
C CYS A 137 7.76 -1.68 0.24
N GLU A 138 7.64 -2.86 -0.37
CA GLU A 138 8.49 -4.00 -0.05
C GLU A 138 9.94 -3.80 -0.51
N SER A 139 10.15 -3.24 -1.70
CA SER A 139 11.50 -3.03 -2.25
C SER A 139 12.33 -2.01 -1.48
N PHE A 140 11.70 -1.02 -0.86
CA PHE A 140 12.39 0.03 -0.11
C PHE A 140 12.27 -0.13 1.41
N GLY A 141 11.42 -1.03 1.89
CA GLY A 141 11.18 -1.18 3.32
C GLY A 141 10.57 0.07 3.94
N GLN A 142 9.56 0.67 3.26
CA GLN A 142 8.98 1.94 3.65
C GLN A 142 7.50 1.80 4.02
N PHE A 143 7.12 2.41 5.13
CA PHE A 143 5.72 2.59 5.51
C PHE A 143 5.07 3.65 4.61
N ILE A 144 3.91 3.35 4.04
CA ILE A 144 3.18 4.28 3.19
C ILE A 144 1.97 4.84 3.92
N THR A 145 1.09 3.99 4.41
CA THR A 145 -0.10 4.38 5.15
C THR A 145 -0.75 3.20 5.85
N ALA A 146 -1.63 3.48 6.79
CA ALA A 146 -2.45 2.48 7.47
C ALA A 146 -3.82 3.02 7.84
N ALA A 147 -4.78 2.10 7.98
CA ALA A 147 -6.12 2.40 8.49
C ALA A 147 -6.59 1.31 9.42
N LYS A 148 -6.99 1.69 10.62
CA LYS A 148 -7.76 0.82 11.50
C LYS A 148 -9.18 0.74 10.95
N TYR A 149 -9.70 -0.47 10.75
CA TYR A 149 -11.04 -0.71 10.22
C TYR A 149 -11.96 -1.45 11.22
N ARG A 150 -11.36 -1.99 12.27
CA ARG A 150 -12.08 -2.74 13.29
C ARG A 150 -11.54 -2.47 14.70
#